data_732b731e57bfb2e9fa3ea0355b93a719
#
_entry.id   732b731e57bfb2e9fa3ea0355b93a719
#
_cell.length_a   1.000
_cell.length_b   1.000
_cell.length_c   1.000
_cell.angle_alpha   90.00
_cell.angle_beta   90.00
_cell.angle_gamma   90.00
#
_symmetry.space_group_name_H-M   'P 1'
#
loop_
_entity.id
_entity.type
_entity.pdbx_description
1 polymer ?
#
loop_
_entity_poly.entity_id
_entity_poly.type
_entity_poly.pdbx_seq_one_letter_code
_entity_poly.pdbx_strand_id
1 'polypeptide(L)'
;TTMHILSPRSMPRRPEPTGWALHQRDGTITSGTEHFSPQRFEGGGMRYLRFKRWLNELRFTSGDINAVFFEEVRRHAGVDAAHAYGGFMGHLTAWCEQHNIPYQGVPVGTIKKHATGKGNASKDDMVAVAKARGYFPIDDNEADALAILHWAMEGEF
;
A
#
# COMPACT_ATOMS: atom_id res chain seq x y z
N THR A 1 12.96 1.68 -9.47
CA THR A 1 11.64 1.11 -9.21
C THR A 1 11.02 1.78 -7.99
N THR A 2 9.82 2.29 -8.14
CA THR A 2 9.08 2.94 -7.06
C THR A 2 7.96 2.03 -6.60
N MET A 3 7.89 1.79 -5.30
CA MET A 3 6.92 0.90 -4.69
C MET A 3 5.89 1.67 -3.87
N HIS A 4 4.64 1.30 -3.98
CA HIS A 4 3.55 1.88 -3.22
C HIS A 4 2.80 0.80 -2.49
N ILE A 5 2.69 0.93 -1.18
CA ILE A 5 1.99 -0.02 -0.33
C ILE A 5 0.87 0.71 0.39
N LEU A 6 -0.32 0.16 0.29
CA LEU A 6 -1.39 0.52 1.17
C LEU A 6 -1.33 -0.32 2.43
N SER A 7 -1.43 0.35 3.54
CA SER A 7 -1.60 -0.31 4.82
C SER A 7 -2.91 -1.08 4.85
N PRO A 8 -2.92 -2.31 5.35
CA PRO A 8 -4.16 -3.03 5.53
C PRO A 8 -5.07 -2.30 6.51
N ARG A 9 -6.24 -1.94 6.05
CA ARG A 9 -7.31 -1.50 6.94
C ARG A 9 -7.85 -2.74 7.62
N SER A 10 -7.54 -2.94 8.88
CA SER A 10 -8.13 -4.06 9.60
C SER A 10 -9.57 -3.73 9.96
N MET A 11 -10.51 -4.38 9.30
CA MET A 11 -11.88 -4.47 9.80
C MET A 11 -11.94 -5.49 10.93
N PRO A 12 -12.76 -5.27 11.99
CA PRO A 12 -12.75 -6.12 13.19
C PRO A 12 -13.11 -7.59 12.96
N ARG A 13 -13.54 -7.98 11.78
CA ARG A 13 -13.99 -9.36 11.49
C ARG A 13 -13.34 -10.03 10.29
N ARG A 14 -12.64 -9.31 9.42
CA ARG A 14 -11.89 -9.87 8.28
C ARG A 14 -10.69 -8.99 7.98
N PRO A 15 -9.48 -9.53 8.01
CA PRO A 15 -8.32 -8.78 7.57
C PRO A 15 -8.46 -8.46 6.08
N GLU A 16 -8.44 -7.17 5.76
CA GLU A 16 -8.44 -6.73 4.37
C GLU A 16 -7.09 -7.02 3.72
N PRO A 17 -7.08 -7.31 2.42
CA PRO A 17 -5.82 -7.43 1.69
C PRO A 17 -5.09 -6.10 1.62
N THR A 18 -3.78 -6.17 1.51
CA THR A 18 -2.94 -5.00 1.27
C THR A 18 -2.86 -4.75 -0.23
N GLY A 19 -3.31 -3.58 -0.67
CA GLY A 19 -3.14 -3.14 -2.05
C GLY A 19 -1.71 -2.63 -2.27
N TRP A 20 -1.17 -2.93 -3.43
CA TRP A 20 0.17 -2.48 -3.81
C TRP A 20 0.22 -2.12 -5.29
N ALA A 21 1.13 -1.22 -5.64
CA ALA A 21 1.43 -0.87 -7.03
C ALA A 21 2.92 -0.59 -7.17
N LEU A 22 3.47 -0.95 -8.31
CA LEU A 22 4.90 -0.87 -8.59
C LEU A 22 5.13 -0.21 -9.94
N HIS A 23 5.94 0.84 -9.98
CA HIS A 23 6.39 1.48 -11.20
C HIS A 23 7.83 1.05 -11.46
N GLN A 24 8.04 0.25 -12.49
CA GLN A 24 9.35 -0.31 -12.83
C GLN A 24 10.16 0.64 -13.72
N ARG A 25 11.47 0.39 -13.82
CA ARG A 25 12.39 1.21 -14.61
C ARG A 25 12.01 1.31 -16.08
N ASP A 26 11.45 0.25 -16.63
CA ASP A 26 11.03 0.20 -18.04
C ASP A 26 9.71 0.95 -18.30
N GLY A 27 9.15 1.56 -17.26
CA GLY A 27 7.85 2.25 -17.33
C GLY A 27 6.64 1.37 -17.08
N THR A 28 6.83 0.06 -16.93
CA THR A 28 5.74 -0.89 -16.65
C THR A 28 5.18 -0.65 -15.25
N ILE A 29 3.86 -0.63 -15.14
CA ILE A 29 3.15 -0.55 -13.87
C ILE A 29 2.47 -1.88 -13.61
N THR A 30 2.79 -2.49 -12.47
CA THR A 30 2.13 -3.69 -11.97
C THR A 30 1.45 -3.37 -10.64
N SER A 31 0.35 -4.03 -10.37
CA SER A 31 -0.42 -3.81 -9.14
C SER A 31 -1.13 -5.09 -8.73
N GLY A 32 -1.60 -5.12 -7.50
CA GLY A 32 -2.33 -6.27 -6.98
C GLY A 32 -2.68 -6.10 -5.52
N THR A 33 -3.06 -7.21 -4.92
CA THR A 33 -3.36 -7.30 -3.49
C THR A 33 -2.65 -8.51 -2.90
N GLU A 34 -2.25 -8.42 -1.64
CA GLU A 34 -1.62 -9.50 -0.91
C GLU A 34 -2.26 -9.67 0.46
N HIS A 35 -2.33 -10.92 0.92
CA HIS A 35 -2.84 -11.29 2.23
C HIS A 35 -1.70 -11.79 3.12
N PHE A 36 -1.60 -11.21 4.31
CA PHE A 36 -0.55 -11.58 5.27
C PHE A 36 -1.11 -12.19 6.55
N SER A 37 -2.41 -12.42 6.60
CA SER A 37 -3.09 -12.89 7.81
C SER A 37 -2.54 -14.23 8.29
N PRO A 38 -2.35 -14.41 9.60
CA PRO A 38 -1.96 -15.70 10.15
C PRO A 38 -3.04 -16.76 9.88
N GLN A 39 -2.61 -18.00 9.69
CA GLN A 39 -3.51 -19.15 9.65
C GLN A 39 -4.00 -19.47 11.08
N ARG A 40 -5.05 -20.31 11.17
CA ARG A 40 -5.78 -20.59 12.42
C ARG A 40 -4.89 -20.94 13.61
N PHE A 41 -3.79 -21.66 13.41
CA PHE A 41 -2.91 -22.14 14.48
C PHE A 41 -1.57 -21.41 14.51
N GLU A 42 -1.43 -20.33 13.78
CA GLU A 42 -0.20 -19.55 13.74
C GLU A 42 -0.27 -18.37 14.71
N GLY A 43 0.90 -17.95 15.21
CA GLY A 43 1.01 -16.74 16.01
C GLY A 43 0.87 -15.47 15.18
N GLY A 44 0.52 -14.36 15.84
CA GLY A 44 0.33 -13.06 15.19
C GLY A 44 1.56 -12.51 14.48
N GLY A 45 2.76 -12.94 14.88
CA GLY A 45 4.01 -12.53 14.23
C GLY A 45 4.17 -13.04 12.80
N MET A 46 3.45 -14.11 12.42
CA MET A 46 3.50 -14.64 11.05
C MET A 46 2.99 -13.62 10.02
N ARG A 47 2.07 -12.74 10.38
CA ARG A 47 1.61 -11.64 9.55
C ARG A 47 2.77 -10.77 9.08
N TYR A 48 3.61 -10.36 10.02
CA TYR A 48 4.74 -9.47 9.72
C TYR A 48 5.89 -10.21 9.04
N LEU A 49 6.09 -11.46 9.36
CA LEU A 49 7.09 -12.30 8.69
C LEU A 49 6.74 -12.50 7.22
N ARG A 50 5.47 -12.79 6.90
CA ARG A 50 4.99 -12.89 5.53
C ARG A 50 5.14 -11.58 4.76
N PHE A 51 4.83 -10.47 5.42
CA PHE A 51 4.99 -9.14 4.86
C PHE A 51 6.45 -8.87 4.49
N LYS A 52 7.39 -9.13 5.40
CA LYS A 52 8.83 -8.95 5.14
C LYS A 52 9.33 -9.85 4.02
N ARG A 53 8.90 -11.09 3.97
CA ARG A 53 9.25 -12.02 2.89
C ARG A 53 8.76 -11.50 1.54
N TRP A 54 7.54 -11.01 1.49
CA TRP A 54 6.98 -10.43 0.29
C TRP A 54 7.75 -9.18 -0.17
N LEU A 55 8.11 -8.30 0.73
CA LEU A 55 8.96 -7.13 0.43
C LEU A 55 10.29 -7.55 -0.19
N ASN A 56 10.93 -8.57 0.38
CA ASN A 56 12.19 -9.10 -0.14
C ASN A 56 12.03 -9.73 -1.53
N GLU A 57 10.93 -10.44 -1.77
CA GLU A 57 10.63 -11.01 -3.08
C GLU A 57 10.42 -9.92 -4.13
N LEU A 58 9.68 -8.86 -3.80
CA LEU A 58 9.49 -7.73 -4.70
C LEU A 58 10.83 -7.07 -5.06
N ARG A 59 11.67 -6.83 -4.07
CA ARG A 59 13.00 -6.26 -4.30
C ARG A 59 13.86 -7.14 -5.16
N PHE A 60 13.82 -8.44 -4.94
CA PHE A 60 14.59 -9.41 -5.73
C PHE A 60 14.12 -9.49 -7.18
N THR A 61 12.80 -9.52 -7.42
CA THR A 61 12.24 -9.68 -8.77
C THR A 61 12.21 -8.40 -9.58
N SER A 62 12.08 -7.25 -8.92
CA SER A 62 11.92 -5.95 -9.59
C SER A 62 13.21 -5.15 -9.66
N GLY A 63 14.28 -5.63 -9.05
CA GLY A 63 15.51 -4.88 -8.88
C GLY A 63 15.40 -3.89 -7.71
N ASP A 64 16.34 -2.96 -7.60
CA ASP A 64 16.37 -2.02 -6.50
C ASP A 64 15.14 -1.12 -6.48
N ILE A 65 14.53 -1.02 -5.31
CA ILE A 65 13.40 -0.12 -5.05
C ILE A 65 13.99 1.24 -4.63
N ASN A 66 13.63 2.29 -5.36
CA ASN A 66 14.20 3.62 -5.17
C ASN A 66 13.43 4.49 -4.19
N ALA A 67 12.14 4.23 -4.01
CA ALA A 67 11.30 4.95 -3.06
C ALA A 67 10.06 4.12 -2.72
N VAL A 68 9.54 4.31 -1.51
CA VAL A 68 8.31 3.68 -1.02
C VAL A 68 7.36 4.76 -0.54
N PHE A 69 6.12 4.69 -1.01
CA PHE A 69 5.05 5.57 -0.54
C PHE A 69 3.94 4.72 0.05
N PHE A 70 3.35 5.18 1.14
CA PHE A 70 2.29 4.43 1.82
C PHE A 70 1.20 5.37 2.32
N GLU A 71 0.00 4.84 2.49
CA GLU A 71 -1.12 5.58 3.03
C GLU A 71 -0.88 5.89 4.51
N GLU A 72 -0.88 7.17 4.86
CA GLU A 72 -0.81 7.61 6.26
C GLU A 72 -2.22 7.62 6.84
N VAL A 73 -2.51 6.66 7.71
CA VAL A 73 -3.81 6.54 8.39
C VAL A 73 -3.70 7.09 9.80
N ARG A 74 -4.43 8.16 10.09
CA ARG A 74 -4.39 8.85 11.39
C ARG A 74 -5.51 8.39 12.33
N ARG A 75 -6.61 7.84 11.79
CA ARG A 75 -7.76 7.37 12.57
C ARG A 75 -8.06 5.93 12.21
N HIS A 76 -8.26 5.11 13.24
CA HIS A 76 -8.53 3.70 13.11
C HIS A 76 -9.87 3.35 13.75
N ALA A 77 -10.51 2.28 13.25
CA ALA A 77 -11.80 1.80 13.73
C ALA A 77 -11.75 1.21 15.15
N GLY A 78 -10.54 0.96 15.68
CA GLY A 78 -10.35 0.41 17.01
C GLY A 78 -8.88 0.16 17.34
N VAL A 79 -8.64 -0.35 18.54
CA VAL A 79 -7.28 -0.61 19.05
C VAL A 79 -6.55 -1.67 18.22
N ASP A 80 -7.24 -2.76 17.86
CA ASP A 80 -6.61 -3.83 17.05
C ASP A 80 -6.19 -3.33 15.68
N ALA A 81 -7.03 -2.50 15.06
CA ALA A 81 -6.70 -1.88 13.78
C ALA A 81 -5.47 -0.98 13.87
N ALA A 82 -5.40 -0.18 14.93
CA ALA A 82 -4.27 0.71 15.18
C ALA A 82 -2.98 -0.09 15.43
N HIS A 83 -3.05 -1.17 16.21
CA HIS A 83 -1.90 -2.03 16.48
C HIS A 83 -1.39 -2.72 15.22
N ALA A 84 -2.28 -3.25 14.38
CA ALA A 84 -1.91 -3.91 13.13
C ALA A 84 -1.25 -2.90 12.17
N TYR A 85 -1.84 -1.73 12.03
CA TYR A 85 -1.26 -0.65 11.21
C TYR A 85 0.15 -0.28 11.70
N GLY A 86 0.31 -0.04 13.00
CA GLY A 86 1.59 0.30 13.60
C GLY A 86 2.64 -0.80 13.39
N GLY A 87 2.24 -2.05 13.50
CA GLY A 87 3.11 -3.20 13.25
C GLY A 87 3.60 -3.25 11.80
N PHE A 88 2.70 -3.11 10.83
CA PHE A 88 3.07 -3.06 9.42
C PHE A 88 3.97 -1.87 9.10
N MET A 89 3.65 -0.70 9.62
CA MET A 89 4.46 0.51 9.38
C MET A 89 5.82 0.40 10.03
N GLY A 90 5.92 -0.16 11.23
CA GLY A 90 7.19 -0.41 11.89
C GLY A 90 8.10 -1.34 11.08
N HIS A 91 7.56 -2.44 10.58
CA HIS A 91 8.31 -3.38 9.74
C HIS A 91 8.67 -2.78 8.37
N LEU A 92 7.75 -2.06 7.74
CA LEU A 92 8.00 -1.42 6.44
C LEU A 92 9.10 -0.37 6.54
N THR A 93 8.98 0.54 7.48
CA THR A 93 9.96 1.63 7.63
C THR A 93 11.33 1.11 8.06
N ALA A 94 11.38 0.12 8.96
CA ALA A 94 12.64 -0.53 9.33
C ALA A 94 13.29 -1.24 8.14
N TRP A 95 12.50 -1.92 7.31
CA TRP A 95 12.98 -2.56 6.09
C TRP A 95 13.54 -1.52 5.11
N CYS A 96 12.86 -0.39 4.93
CA CYS A 96 13.34 0.71 4.10
C CYS A 96 14.68 1.26 4.61
N GLU A 97 14.79 1.49 5.92
CA GLU A 97 16.05 1.94 6.54
C GLU A 97 17.18 0.93 6.32
N GLN A 98 16.89 -0.36 6.49
CA GLN A 98 17.87 -1.43 6.28
C GLN A 98 18.44 -1.43 4.85
N HIS A 99 17.63 -1.10 3.87
CA HIS A 99 18.02 -1.09 2.46
C HIS A 99 18.30 0.30 1.89
N ASN A 100 18.35 1.32 2.73
CA ASN A 100 18.58 2.72 2.35
C ASN A 100 17.58 3.20 1.31
N ILE A 101 16.32 2.86 1.48
CA ILE A 101 15.22 3.25 0.61
C ILE A 101 14.47 4.44 1.23
N PRO A 102 14.37 5.58 0.55
CA PRO A 102 13.51 6.68 1.02
C PRO A 102 12.05 6.27 1.09
N TYR A 103 11.34 6.72 2.10
CA TYR A 103 9.91 6.42 2.25
C TYR A 103 9.15 7.64 2.73
N GLN A 104 7.87 7.69 2.37
CA GLN A 104 6.99 8.79 2.75
C GLN A 104 5.56 8.32 2.92
N GLY A 105 4.92 8.73 4.01
CA GLY A 105 3.48 8.57 4.19
C GLY A 105 2.71 9.66 3.45
N VAL A 106 1.57 9.30 2.88
CA VAL A 106 0.70 10.24 2.16
C VAL A 106 -0.69 10.20 2.79
N PRO A 107 -1.22 11.35 3.26
CA PRO A 107 -2.55 11.39 3.86
C PRO A 107 -3.64 10.95 2.89
N VAL A 108 -4.64 10.23 3.39
CA VAL A 108 -5.76 9.70 2.60
C VAL A 108 -6.47 10.79 1.80
N GLY A 109 -6.76 11.92 2.45
CA GLY A 109 -7.41 13.05 1.79
C GLY A 109 -6.62 13.61 0.61
N THR A 110 -5.30 13.64 0.74
CA THR A 110 -4.40 14.09 -0.34
C THR A 110 -4.47 13.17 -1.54
N ILE A 111 -4.46 11.85 -1.30
CA ILE A 111 -4.56 10.85 -2.38
C ILE A 111 -5.90 10.96 -3.11
N LYS A 112 -6.99 11.05 -2.34
CA LYS A 112 -8.35 11.16 -2.89
C LYS A 112 -8.53 12.44 -3.69
N LYS A 113 -8.06 13.57 -3.18
CA LYS A 113 -8.15 14.87 -3.85
C LYS A 113 -7.37 14.87 -5.16
N HIS A 114 -6.17 14.30 -5.17
CA HIS A 114 -5.37 14.20 -6.38
C HIS A 114 -6.06 13.34 -7.44
N ALA A 115 -6.63 12.21 -7.03
CA ALA A 115 -7.26 11.26 -7.95
C ALA A 115 -8.58 11.76 -8.51
N THR A 116 -9.43 12.39 -7.69
CA THR A 116 -10.82 12.69 -8.02
C THR A 116 -11.16 14.19 -7.97
N GLY A 117 -10.32 15.01 -7.38
CA GLY A 117 -10.63 16.40 -7.07
C GLY A 117 -11.35 16.58 -5.73
N LYS A 118 -11.73 15.50 -5.06
CA LYS A 118 -12.48 15.51 -3.79
C LYS A 118 -11.73 14.76 -2.71
N GLY A 119 -11.44 15.42 -1.58
CA GLY A 119 -10.74 14.80 -0.45
C GLY A 119 -11.55 13.71 0.28
N ASN A 120 -12.85 13.64 0.05
CA ASN A 120 -13.76 12.66 0.63
C ASN A 120 -14.33 11.65 -0.40
N ALA A 121 -13.61 11.41 -1.48
CA ALA A 121 -14.04 10.47 -2.51
C ALA A 121 -14.37 9.10 -1.94
N SER A 122 -15.38 8.45 -2.49
CA SER A 122 -15.81 7.11 -2.09
C SER A 122 -14.88 6.03 -2.65
N LYS A 123 -15.01 4.80 -2.13
CA LYS A 123 -14.31 3.63 -2.68
C LYS A 123 -14.62 3.44 -4.16
N ASP A 124 -15.89 3.59 -4.53
CA ASP A 124 -16.33 3.46 -5.93
C ASP A 124 -15.71 4.54 -6.83
N ASP A 125 -15.58 5.77 -6.32
CA ASP A 125 -14.91 6.85 -7.04
C ASP A 125 -13.45 6.51 -7.33
N MET A 126 -12.75 5.94 -6.36
CA MET A 126 -11.35 5.55 -6.51
C MET A 126 -11.18 4.43 -7.53
N VAL A 127 -12.06 3.43 -7.49
CA VAL A 127 -12.07 2.35 -8.49
C VAL A 127 -12.37 2.90 -9.89
N ALA A 128 -13.32 3.83 -10.01
CA ALA A 128 -13.66 4.45 -11.29
C ALA A 128 -12.47 5.22 -11.89
N VAL A 129 -11.69 5.93 -11.08
CA VAL A 129 -10.48 6.63 -11.54
C VAL A 129 -9.44 5.64 -12.06
N ALA A 130 -9.21 4.54 -11.34
CA ALA A 130 -8.26 3.52 -11.78
C ALA A 130 -8.68 2.91 -13.13
N LYS A 131 -9.95 2.62 -13.30
CA LYS A 131 -10.51 2.12 -14.57
C LYS A 131 -10.36 3.14 -15.71
N ALA A 132 -10.62 4.41 -15.42
CA ALA A 132 -10.47 5.49 -16.41
C ALA A 132 -9.01 5.65 -16.87
N ARG A 133 -8.05 5.30 -16.01
CA ARG A 133 -6.62 5.29 -16.34
C ARG A 133 -6.17 4.02 -17.08
N GLY A 134 -7.08 3.07 -17.32
CA GLY A 134 -6.78 1.83 -18.04
C GLY A 134 -6.41 0.64 -17.18
N TYR A 135 -6.55 0.74 -15.86
CA TYR A 135 -6.29 -0.37 -14.94
C TYR A 135 -7.54 -1.21 -14.68
N PHE A 136 -7.35 -2.41 -14.17
CA PHE A 136 -8.44 -3.31 -13.80
C PHE A 136 -8.26 -3.75 -12.34
N PRO A 137 -8.46 -2.85 -11.37
CA PRO A 137 -8.24 -3.19 -9.97
C PRO A 137 -9.24 -4.26 -9.51
N ILE A 138 -8.74 -5.23 -8.73
CA ILE A 138 -9.56 -6.30 -8.19
C ILE A 138 -10.48 -5.78 -7.07
N ASP A 139 -10.04 -4.72 -6.37
CA ASP A 139 -10.79 -4.09 -5.28
C ASP A 139 -10.36 -2.62 -5.10
N ASP A 140 -10.94 -1.96 -4.10
CA ASP A 140 -10.60 -0.58 -3.77
C ASP A 140 -9.19 -0.43 -3.19
N ASN A 141 -8.64 -1.46 -2.56
CA ASN A 141 -7.28 -1.43 -2.02
C ASN A 141 -6.24 -1.33 -3.13
N GLU A 142 -6.41 -2.10 -4.20
CA GLU A 142 -5.56 -1.99 -5.38
C GLU A 142 -5.74 -0.63 -6.07
N ALA A 143 -6.97 -0.13 -6.18
CA ALA A 143 -7.25 1.17 -6.76
C ALA A 143 -6.57 2.30 -5.98
N ASP A 144 -6.60 2.24 -4.66
CA ASP A 144 -5.95 3.23 -3.80
C ASP A 144 -4.42 3.18 -3.94
N ALA A 145 -3.84 2.00 -4.04
CA ALA A 145 -2.40 1.85 -4.28
C ALA A 145 -1.98 2.46 -5.62
N LEU A 146 -2.76 2.24 -6.67
CA LEU A 146 -2.55 2.88 -7.97
C LEU A 146 -2.68 4.40 -7.88
N ALA A 147 -3.60 4.91 -7.07
CA ALA A 147 -3.77 6.34 -6.87
C ALA A 147 -2.56 6.97 -6.18
N ILE A 148 -1.97 6.31 -5.18
CA ILE A 148 -0.73 6.76 -4.53
C ILE A 148 0.42 6.77 -5.54
N LEU A 149 0.52 5.73 -6.37
CA LEU A 149 1.54 5.65 -7.41
C LEU A 149 1.46 6.85 -8.36
N HIS A 150 0.27 7.16 -8.85
CA HIS A 150 0.08 8.31 -9.74
C HIS A 150 0.37 9.63 -9.04
N TRP A 151 -0.02 9.77 -7.77
CA TRP A 151 0.34 10.94 -6.98
C TRP A 151 1.86 11.13 -6.91
N ALA A 152 2.58 10.05 -6.64
CA ALA A 152 4.04 10.08 -6.55
C ALA A 152 4.71 10.36 -7.91
N MET A 153 4.20 9.78 -8.99
CA MET A 153 4.74 9.98 -10.34
C MET A 153 4.54 11.40 -10.86
N GLU A 154 3.42 12.03 -10.50
CA GLU A 154 3.05 13.38 -10.93
C GLU A 154 3.58 14.46 -9.98
N GLY A 155 4.04 14.07 -8.79
CA GLY A 155 4.62 15.00 -7.83
C GLY A 155 6.07 15.34 -8.16
N GLU A 156 6.52 16.49 -7.66
CA GLU A 156 7.92 16.88 -7.73
C GLU A 156 8.67 16.31 -6.52
N PHE A 157 9.44 15.30 -6.74
CA PHE A 157 10.28 14.68 -5.71
C PHE A 157 11.74 14.71 -6.11
#